data_8bdacb5f854265c9a90d3306f4a289df
#
_entry.id   8bdacb5f854265c9a90d3306f4a289df
#
_cell.length_a   1.000
_cell.length_b   1.000
_cell.length_c   1.000
_cell.angle_alpha   90.00
_cell.angle_beta   90.00
_cell.angle_gamma   90.00
#
_symmetry.space_group_name_H-M   'P 1'
#
loop_
_entity.id
_entity.type
_entity.pdbx_description
1 polymer ?
#
loop_
_entity_poly.entity_id
_entity_poly.type
_entity_poly.pdbx_seq_one_letter_code
_entity_poly.pdbx_strand_id
1 'polypeptide(L)'
;MLIAFLIAFFPVVINTAMGLAAIEREKVYLAQSMGLGPWATFFKIRLPNALPSIFAGLKISITLAVVGAVVGEFVGGQGGLGHLLLVANGNMDTALLFAGIAALTIVGIVLFGLIGIVERLMLPPHAVGASTGARESM
;
A
#
# COMPACT_ATOMS: atom_id res chain seq x y z
N MET A 1 14.59 10.16 -2.53
CA MET A 1 14.18 9.25 -1.44
C MET A 1 13.22 9.89 -0.46
N LEU A 2 13.52 11.09 0.07
CA LEU A 2 12.66 11.77 1.04
C LEU A 2 11.26 12.08 0.51
N ILE A 3 11.15 12.57 -0.71
CA ILE A 3 9.87 12.90 -1.37
C ILE A 3 9.01 11.65 -1.54
N ALA A 4 9.59 10.56 -2.03
CA ALA A 4 8.91 9.28 -2.19
C ALA A 4 8.41 8.74 -0.84
N PHE A 5 9.22 8.85 0.21
CA PHE A 5 8.85 8.45 1.56
C PHE A 5 7.67 9.25 2.10
N LEU A 6 7.69 10.57 1.95
CA LEU A 6 6.60 11.44 2.43
C LEU A 6 5.28 11.16 1.71
N ILE A 7 5.32 10.96 0.40
CA ILE A 7 4.13 10.66 -0.40
C ILE A 7 3.56 9.29 -0.05
N ALA A 8 4.42 8.29 0.16
CA ALA A 8 4.01 6.93 0.51
C ALA A 8 3.53 6.80 1.97
N PHE A 9 4.05 7.62 2.86
CA PHE A 9 3.73 7.57 4.29
C PHE A 9 2.26 7.92 4.56
N PHE A 10 1.74 8.92 3.87
CA PHE A 10 0.39 9.45 4.10
C PHE A 10 -0.71 8.39 3.93
N PRO A 11 -0.78 7.64 2.81
CA PRO A 11 -1.78 6.58 2.63
C PRO A 11 -1.66 5.44 3.64
N VAL A 12 -0.45 5.07 4.05
CA VAL A 12 -0.24 4.03 5.07
C VAL A 12 -0.87 4.45 6.38
N VAL A 13 -0.60 5.67 6.83
CA VAL A 13 -1.15 6.20 8.09
C VAL A 13 -2.67 6.26 8.04
N ILE A 14 -3.24 6.81 6.98
CA ILE A 14 -4.69 6.93 6.84
C ILE A 14 -5.36 5.55 6.82
N ASN A 15 -4.88 4.63 5.99
CA ASN A 15 -5.48 3.31 5.89
C ASN A 15 -5.30 2.48 7.17
N THR A 16 -4.19 2.62 7.86
CA THR A 16 -3.99 1.99 9.17
C THR A 16 -4.95 2.56 10.21
N ALA A 17 -5.10 3.88 10.26
CA ALA A 17 -6.04 4.53 11.17
C ALA A 17 -7.49 4.12 10.87
N MET A 18 -7.88 4.08 9.60
CA MET A 18 -9.21 3.63 9.18
C MET A 18 -9.45 2.15 9.52
N GLY A 19 -8.45 1.30 9.30
CA GLY A 19 -8.53 -0.11 9.64
C GLY A 19 -8.69 -0.36 11.13
N LEU A 20 -7.99 0.40 11.97
CA LEU A 20 -8.12 0.34 13.41
C LEU A 20 -9.46 0.93 13.91
N ALA A 21 -9.98 1.93 13.23
CA ALA A 21 -11.26 2.56 13.56
C ALA A 21 -12.48 1.73 13.10
N ALA A 22 -12.32 0.92 12.05
CA ALA A 22 -13.40 0.09 11.48
C ALA A 22 -13.77 -1.12 12.33
N ILE A 23 -13.08 -1.37 13.44
CA ILE A 23 -13.36 -2.49 14.33
C ILE A 23 -14.69 -2.26 15.03
N GLU A 24 -15.59 -3.22 14.87
CA GLU A 24 -16.88 -3.23 15.54
C GLU A 24 -16.69 -3.11 17.06
N ARG A 25 -17.33 -2.11 17.65
CA ARG A 25 -17.30 -1.88 19.09
C ARG A 25 -17.71 -3.12 19.88
N GLU A 26 -18.62 -3.91 19.34
CA GLU A 26 -19.09 -5.16 19.95
C GLU A 26 -17.97 -6.17 20.19
N LYS A 27 -17.03 -6.32 19.25
CA LYS A 27 -15.88 -7.21 19.41
C LYS A 27 -14.95 -6.76 20.53
N VAL A 28 -14.80 -5.44 20.68
CA VAL A 28 -14.01 -4.86 21.78
C VAL A 28 -14.68 -5.08 23.12
N TYR A 29 -16.00 -4.91 23.20
CA TYR A 29 -16.78 -5.18 24.42
C TYR A 29 -16.73 -6.65 24.81
N LEU A 30 -16.86 -7.57 23.84
CA LEU A 30 -16.71 -9.01 24.09
C LEU A 30 -15.34 -9.35 24.67
N ALA A 31 -14.27 -8.79 24.11
CA ALA A 31 -12.93 -9.01 24.60
C ALA A 31 -12.73 -8.49 26.04
N GLN A 32 -13.28 -7.33 26.35
CA GLN A 32 -13.27 -6.76 27.69
C GLN A 32 -14.08 -7.59 28.68
N SER A 33 -15.22 -8.12 28.24
CA SER A 33 -16.06 -9.03 29.06
C SER A 33 -15.37 -10.35 29.38
N MET A 34 -14.46 -10.81 28.53
CA MET A 34 -13.65 -12.01 28.73
C MET A 34 -12.40 -11.77 29.61
N GLY A 35 -12.23 -10.57 30.16
CA GLY A 35 -11.11 -10.24 31.05
C GLY A 35 -9.79 -9.98 30.32
N LEU A 36 -9.80 -9.75 29.02
CA LEU A 36 -8.61 -9.38 28.24
C LEU A 36 -8.20 -7.93 28.54
N GLY A 37 -6.93 -7.73 28.88
CA GLY A 37 -6.38 -6.40 29.06
C GLY A 37 -6.35 -5.59 27.75
N PRO A 38 -6.19 -4.25 27.81
CA PRO A 38 -6.19 -3.40 26.62
C PRO A 38 -5.10 -3.78 25.62
N TRP A 39 -3.94 -4.20 26.05
CA TRP A 39 -2.85 -4.66 25.20
C TRP A 39 -3.16 -5.99 24.50
N ALA A 40 -3.74 -6.94 25.21
CA ALA A 40 -4.13 -8.22 24.64
C ALA A 40 -5.25 -8.05 23.62
N THR A 41 -6.21 -7.16 23.87
CA THR A 41 -7.28 -6.80 22.92
C THR A 41 -6.69 -6.17 21.66
N PHE A 42 -5.74 -5.28 21.79
CA PHE A 42 -5.08 -4.64 20.65
C PHE A 42 -4.39 -5.67 19.76
N PHE A 43 -3.51 -6.50 20.32
CA PHE A 43 -2.73 -7.45 19.54
C PHE A 43 -3.53 -8.65 19.02
N LYS A 44 -4.54 -9.11 19.76
CA LYS A 44 -5.30 -10.30 19.37
C LYS A 44 -6.51 -10.01 18.50
N ILE A 45 -7.12 -8.85 18.63
CA ILE A 45 -8.39 -8.50 17.97
C ILE A 45 -8.22 -7.33 17.02
N ARG A 46 -7.67 -6.22 17.48
CA ARG A 46 -7.56 -5.02 16.64
C ARG A 46 -6.56 -5.18 15.50
N LEU A 47 -5.38 -5.66 15.80
CA LEU A 47 -4.32 -5.78 14.82
C LEU A 47 -4.66 -6.79 13.70
N PRO A 48 -5.13 -8.02 13.98
CA PRO A 48 -5.51 -8.95 12.92
C PRO A 48 -6.66 -8.45 12.04
N ASN A 49 -7.64 -7.76 12.62
CA ASN A 49 -8.76 -7.19 11.86
C ASN A 49 -8.36 -5.97 11.01
N ALA A 50 -7.32 -5.25 11.42
CA ALA A 50 -6.78 -4.10 10.70
C ALA A 50 -5.80 -4.49 9.58
N LEU A 51 -5.25 -5.70 9.58
CA LEU A 51 -4.28 -6.16 8.58
C LEU A 51 -4.73 -5.97 7.14
N PRO A 52 -5.95 -6.33 6.71
CA PRO A 52 -6.41 -6.09 5.35
C PRO A 52 -6.34 -4.62 4.94
N SER A 53 -6.71 -3.71 5.83
CA SER A 53 -6.65 -2.27 5.58
C SER A 53 -5.22 -1.75 5.53
N ILE A 54 -4.33 -2.28 6.36
CA ILE A 54 -2.89 -1.95 6.35
C ILE A 54 -2.28 -2.37 5.02
N PHE A 55 -2.55 -3.58 4.55
CA PHE A 55 -2.05 -4.06 3.25
C PHE A 55 -2.64 -3.28 2.08
N ALA A 56 -3.91 -2.89 2.13
CA ALA A 56 -4.51 -2.00 1.14
C ALA A 56 -3.78 -0.65 1.10
N GLY A 57 -3.47 -0.08 2.25
CA GLY A 57 -2.66 1.14 2.37
C GLY A 57 -1.26 0.98 1.81
N LEU A 58 -0.60 -0.15 2.07
CA LEU A 58 0.73 -0.47 1.52
C LEU A 58 0.71 -0.58 0.00
N LYS A 59 -0.31 -1.21 -0.57
CA LYS A 59 -0.47 -1.30 -2.03
C LYS A 59 -0.57 0.08 -2.69
N ILE A 60 -1.40 0.95 -2.12
CA ILE A 60 -1.54 2.35 -2.59
C ILE A 60 -0.21 3.09 -2.42
N SER A 61 0.44 2.93 -1.28
CA SER A 61 1.70 3.59 -0.97
C SER A 61 2.82 3.23 -1.92
N ILE A 62 2.92 1.98 -2.35
CA ILE A 62 3.92 1.55 -3.33
C ILE A 62 3.70 2.23 -4.67
N THR A 63 2.46 2.31 -5.13
CA THR A 63 2.15 3.02 -6.38
C THR A 63 2.58 4.48 -6.29
N LEU A 64 2.25 5.15 -5.19
CA LEU A 64 2.63 6.54 -4.94
C LEU A 64 4.14 6.71 -4.70
N ALA A 65 4.81 5.72 -4.10
CA ALA A 65 6.25 5.73 -3.92
C ALA A 65 7.00 5.69 -5.26
N VAL A 66 6.53 4.89 -6.21
CA VAL A 66 7.10 4.85 -7.57
C VAL A 66 6.96 6.22 -8.24
N VAL A 67 5.78 6.84 -8.15
CA VAL A 67 5.56 8.21 -8.67
C VAL A 67 6.47 9.20 -7.97
N GLY A 68 6.55 9.15 -6.65
CA GLY A 68 7.40 10.03 -5.85
C GLY A 68 8.90 9.86 -6.16
N ALA A 69 9.35 8.63 -6.43
CA ALA A 69 10.72 8.36 -6.84
C ALA A 69 11.04 9.01 -8.19
N VAL A 70 10.15 8.86 -9.18
CA VAL A 70 10.30 9.48 -10.50
C VAL A 70 10.35 11.01 -10.39
N VAL A 71 9.45 11.60 -9.60
CA VAL A 71 9.45 13.05 -9.36
C VAL A 71 10.74 13.49 -8.66
N GLY A 72 11.22 12.71 -7.68
CA GLY A 72 12.47 12.99 -6.99
C GLY A 72 13.68 12.93 -7.92
N GLU A 73 13.72 11.98 -8.85
CA GLU A 73 14.75 11.88 -9.88
C GLU A 73 14.69 13.03 -10.88
N PHE A 74 13.50 13.55 -11.19
CA PHE A 74 13.32 14.72 -12.04
C PHE A 74 13.90 16.00 -11.43
N VAL A 75 13.76 16.15 -10.11
CA VAL A 75 14.17 17.38 -9.40
C VAL A 75 15.67 17.42 -9.14
N GLY A 76 16.30 16.28 -8.89
CA GLY A 76 17.72 16.29 -8.46
C GLY A 76 18.45 14.98 -8.67
N GLY A 77 17.89 14.03 -9.41
CA GLY A 77 18.54 12.76 -9.71
C GLY A 77 19.66 12.92 -10.73
N GLN A 78 20.83 12.37 -10.41
CA GLN A 78 21.95 12.25 -11.36
C GLN A 78 21.95 10.89 -12.08
N GLY A 79 20.88 10.09 -11.91
CA GLY A 79 20.71 8.77 -12.50
C GLY A 79 19.38 8.17 -12.11
N GLY A 80 19.00 7.09 -12.73
CA GLY A 80 17.75 6.37 -12.51
C GLY A 80 16.78 6.45 -13.69
N LEU A 81 15.65 5.77 -13.59
CA LEU A 81 14.66 5.69 -14.68
C LEU A 81 13.98 7.05 -14.94
N GLY A 82 13.74 7.84 -13.90
CA GLY A 82 13.19 9.17 -14.04
C GLY A 82 14.16 10.14 -14.73
N HIS A 83 15.43 10.08 -14.37
CA HIS A 83 16.46 10.86 -15.05
C HIS A 83 16.59 10.47 -16.53
N LEU A 84 16.54 9.16 -16.82
CA LEU A 84 16.56 8.66 -18.19
C LEU A 84 15.38 9.19 -19.02
N LEU A 85 14.20 9.28 -18.42
CA LEU A 85 13.03 9.88 -19.08
C LEU A 85 13.23 11.37 -19.39
N LEU A 86 13.87 12.13 -18.48
CA LEU A 86 14.20 13.54 -18.71
C LEU A 86 15.16 13.71 -19.89
N VAL A 87 16.20 12.89 -19.93
CA VAL A 87 17.21 12.93 -21.01
C VAL A 87 16.59 12.53 -22.35
N ALA A 88 15.77 11.47 -22.36
CA ALA A 88 15.05 11.03 -23.54
C ALA A 88 14.09 12.11 -24.07
N ASN A 89 13.36 12.77 -23.18
CA ASN A 89 12.48 13.88 -23.54
C ASN A 89 13.26 15.09 -24.10
N GLY A 90 14.38 15.44 -23.47
CA GLY A 90 15.23 16.53 -23.93
C GLY A 90 15.85 16.28 -25.30
N ASN A 91 16.15 15.04 -25.62
CA ASN A 91 16.70 14.61 -26.93
C ASN A 91 15.62 14.29 -27.96
N MET A 92 14.34 14.43 -27.62
CA MET A 92 13.20 14.01 -28.45
C MET A 92 13.26 12.53 -28.88
N ASP A 93 13.93 11.69 -28.09
CA ASP A 93 14.01 10.25 -28.34
C ASP A 93 12.78 9.54 -27.79
N THR A 94 11.75 9.48 -28.62
CA THR A 94 10.47 8.87 -28.27
C THR A 94 10.60 7.38 -27.96
N ALA A 95 11.48 6.67 -28.64
CA ALA A 95 11.69 5.24 -28.41
C ALA A 95 12.26 4.97 -27.01
N LEU A 96 13.27 5.73 -26.61
CA LEU A 96 13.86 5.63 -25.27
C LEU A 96 12.87 6.06 -24.19
N LEU A 97 12.06 7.07 -24.45
CA LEU A 97 11.02 7.53 -23.53
C LEU A 97 9.98 6.45 -23.25
N PHE A 98 9.44 5.80 -24.30
CA PHE A 98 8.51 4.68 -24.15
C PHE A 98 9.14 3.47 -23.47
N ALA A 99 10.39 3.16 -23.75
CA ALA A 99 11.13 2.11 -23.08
C ALA A 99 11.26 2.38 -21.56
N GLY A 100 11.56 3.61 -21.19
CA GLY A 100 11.63 4.03 -19.77
C GLY A 100 10.29 3.92 -19.05
N ILE A 101 9.19 4.34 -19.70
CA ILE A 101 7.82 4.19 -19.16
C ILE A 101 7.47 2.71 -18.97
N ALA A 102 7.78 1.87 -19.96
CA ALA A 102 7.55 0.42 -19.87
C ALA A 102 8.33 -0.20 -18.70
N ALA A 103 9.59 0.17 -18.53
CA ALA A 103 10.42 -0.29 -17.41
C ALA A 103 9.83 0.13 -16.05
N LEU A 104 9.39 1.38 -15.90
CA LEU A 104 8.71 1.86 -14.69
C LEU A 104 7.43 1.09 -14.40
N THR A 105 6.64 0.81 -15.44
CA THR A 105 5.41 0.03 -15.30
C THR A 105 5.69 -1.37 -14.81
N ILE A 106 6.70 -2.04 -15.35
CA ILE A 106 7.12 -3.37 -14.91
C ILE A 106 7.56 -3.35 -13.44
N VAL A 107 8.37 -2.39 -13.05
CA VAL A 107 8.81 -2.23 -11.65
C VAL A 107 7.60 -2.03 -10.72
N GLY A 108 6.66 -1.17 -11.10
CA GLY A 108 5.44 -0.95 -10.33
C GLY A 108 4.59 -2.21 -10.17
N ILE A 109 4.39 -2.97 -11.25
CA ILE A 109 3.63 -4.23 -11.23
C ILE A 109 4.32 -5.28 -10.35
N VAL A 110 5.64 -5.41 -10.47
CA VAL A 110 6.42 -6.37 -9.65
C VAL A 110 6.31 -6.02 -8.16
N LEU A 111 6.49 -4.76 -7.79
CA LEU A 111 6.37 -4.32 -6.39
C LEU A 111 4.95 -4.53 -5.85
N PHE A 112 3.94 -4.19 -6.63
CA PHE A 112 2.54 -4.42 -6.26
C PHE A 112 2.23 -5.91 -6.09
N GLY A 113 2.72 -6.75 -6.99
CA GLY A 113 2.56 -8.21 -6.93
C GLY A 113 3.26 -8.83 -5.72
N LEU A 114 4.45 -8.35 -5.36
CA LEU A 114 5.18 -8.80 -4.17
C LEU A 114 4.38 -8.56 -2.90
N ILE A 115 3.80 -7.38 -2.75
CA ILE A 115 2.92 -7.11 -1.59
C ILE A 115 1.67 -7.98 -1.61
N GLY A 116 1.07 -8.20 -2.77
CA GLY A 116 -0.07 -9.11 -2.90
C GLY A 116 0.26 -10.53 -2.46
N ILE A 117 1.45 -11.02 -2.75
CA ILE A 117 1.93 -12.33 -2.30
C ILE A 117 2.14 -12.33 -0.78
N VAL A 118 2.80 -11.32 -0.23
CA VAL A 118 3.02 -11.20 1.22
C VAL A 118 1.67 -11.13 1.97
N GLU A 119 0.72 -10.37 1.44
CA GLU A 119 -0.64 -10.30 1.98
C GLU A 119 -1.29 -11.68 2.04
N ARG A 120 -1.24 -12.45 0.96
CA ARG A 120 -1.81 -13.80 0.90
C ARG A 120 -1.15 -14.77 1.86
N LEU A 121 0.14 -14.62 2.12
CA LEU A 121 0.87 -15.47 3.05
C LEU A 121 0.56 -15.13 4.52
N MET A 122 0.30 -13.86 4.82
CA MET A 122 0.04 -13.39 6.18
C MET A 122 -1.44 -13.40 6.57
N LEU A 123 -2.35 -13.25 5.60
CA LEU A 123 -3.79 -13.27 5.84
C LEU A 123 -4.36 -14.67 5.55
N PRO A 124 -5.10 -15.26 6.50
CA PRO A 124 -5.84 -16.49 6.22
C PRO A 124 -6.92 -16.22 5.16
N PRO A 125 -7.21 -17.21 4.28
CA PRO A 125 -8.12 -17.04 3.14
C PRO A 125 -9.55 -16.64 3.53
N HIS A 126 -9.92 -16.75 4.79
CA HIS A 126 -11.24 -16.40 5.30
C HIS A 126 -11.47 -14.88 5.46
N ALA A 127 -10.41 -14.07 5.51
CA ALA A 127 -10.54 -12.61 5.68
C ALA A 127 -10.84 -11.87 4.37
N VAL A 128 -10.55 -12.47 3.22
CA VAL A 128 -10.72 -11.85 1.90
C VAL A 128 -12.16 -11.99 1.37
N GLY A 129 -12.91 -12.99 1.88
CA GLY A 129 -14.25 -13.29 1.40
C GLY A 129 -15.38 -12.43 1.98
N ALA A 130 -15.13 -11.68 3.06
CA ALA A 130 -16.18 -10.96 3.78
C ALA A 130 -16.65 -9.66 3.10
N SER A 131 -15.89 -9.13 2.16
CA SER A 131 -16.26 -7.86 1.50
C SER A 131 -17.08 -8.02 0.22
N THR A 132 -17.13 -9.22 -0.35
CA THR A 132 -17.84 -9.46 -1.63
C THR A 132 -19.28 -9.89 -1.43
N GLY A 133 -19.62 -10.50 -0.29
CA GLY A 133 -20.97 -10.99 -0.02
C GLY A 133 -22.00 -9.92 0.39
N ALA A 134 -21.55 -8.73 0.76
CA ALA A 134 -22.44 -7.65 1.20
C ALA A 134 -23.09 -6.85 0.05
N ARG A 135 -22.68 -7.07 -1.19
CA ARG A 135 -23.21 -6.34 -2.36
C ARG A 135 -24.30 -7.09 -3.14
N GLU A 136 -24.50 -8.38 -2.87
CA GLU A 136 -25.50 -9.18 -3.61
C GLU A 136 -26.85 -9.34 -2.91
N SER A 137 -27.01 -8.76 -1.72
CA SER A 137 -28.27 -8.85 -0.96
C SER A 137 -29.05 -7.53 -0.85
N MET A 138 -28.83 -6.60 -1.78
CA MET A 138 -29.68 -5.41 -1.92
C MET A 138 -30.42 -5.41 -3.23
#